data_c3283a1818baa38ee650e2ec4dd3c021
#
_entry.id   c3283a1818baa38ee650e2ec4dd3c021
#
_cell.length_a   1.000
_cell.length_b   1.000
_cell.length_c   1.000
_cell.angle_alpha   90.00
_cell.angle_beta   90.00
_cell.angle_gamma   90.00
#
_symmetry.space_group_name_H-M   'P 1'
#
loop_
_entity.id
_entity.type
_entity.pdbx_description
1 polymer ?
#
loop_
_entity_poly.entity_id
_entity_poly.type
_entity_poly.pdbx_seq_one_letter_code
_entity_poly.pdbx_strand_id
1 'polypeptide(L)'
;SFIYALTSCIEHLGGCPKILVPDNLKAAVIKADRYEPRINNVLEDFANHYGCVVIPTRVAHPKDKALVESSVHRIYQRVYARLRNHLFFSLEELNQALADKTRDHNQTRMQQKPYSREEKFLAEEKPTLRPLSQTPFEIKYYCELKVAQNNCIYLGRDKHYYSVPFRYIGQKASIVYTRTLVKIYVKGELAATHVRNYKYGYTTLREHLCSTHQHYLDRSPEYYINKAKERSQELYVLIETIFKTNDTPELLYKRCDGLMS
;
A
#
# COMPACT_ATOMS: atom_id res chain seq x y z
N SER A 1 -8.29 -8.22 -4.61
CA SER A 1 -7.80 -7.45 -5.73
C SER A 1 -7.03 -8.33 -6.71
N PHE A 2 -6.91 -7.93 -7.98
CA PHE A 2 -6.26 -8.70 -9.04
C PHE A 2 -4.82 -9.12 -8.67
N ILE A 3 -4.00 -8.19 -8.20
CA ILE A 3 -2.61 -8.47 -7.81
C ILE A 3 -2.52 -9.46 -6.65
N TYR A 4 -3.41 -9.37 -5.66
CA TYR A 4 -3.46 -10.36 -4.57
C TYR A 4 -3.72 -11.77 -5.09
N ALA A 5 -4.71 -11.93 -5.99
CA ALA A 5 -5.00 -13.22 -6.59
C ALA A 5 -3.81 -13.76 -7.43
N LEU A 6 -3.11 -12.86 -8.14
CA LEU A 6 -1.92 -13.22 -8.91
C LEU A 6 -0.76 -13.64 -8.01
N THR A 7 -0.52 -12.94 -6.91
CA THR A 7 0.49 -13.32 -5.88
C THR A 7 0.19 -14.70 -5.33
N SER A 8 -1.05 -14.93 -4.86
CA SER A 8 -1.45 -16.26 -4.35
C SER A 8 -1.31 -17.36 -5.40
N CYS A 9 -1.56 -17.05 -6.66
CA CYS A 9 -1.38 -18.01 -7.76
C CYS A 9 0.08 -18.43 -7.94
N ILE A 10 1.02 -17.49 -8.02
CA ILE A 10 2.45 -17.83 -8.18
C ILE A 10 3.06 -18.49 -6.95
N GLU A 11 2.58 -18.14 -5.75
CA GLU A 11 2.95 -18.84 -4.51
C GLU A 11 2.47 -20.28 -4.52
N HIS A 12 1.23 -20.52 -4.96
CA HIS A 12 0.67 -21.88 -5.09
C HIS A 12 1.44 -22.71 -6.14
N LEU A 13 1.84 -22.11 -7.27
CA LEU A 13 2.66 -22.77 -8.29
C LEU A 13 4.09 -23.06 -7.79
N GLY A 14 4.55 -22.38 -6.74
CA GLY A 14 5.91 -22.49 -6.21
C GLY A 14 6.97 -21.86 -7.10
N GLY A 15 6.58 -20.90 -7.97
CA GLY A 15 7.48 -20.20 -8.87
C GLY A 15 6.75 -19.24 -9.80
N CYS A 16 7.47 -18.32 -10.42
CA CYS A 16 6.94 -17.32 -11.33
C CYS A 16 7.21 -17.68 -12.80
N PRO A 17 6.22 -17.64 -13.69
CA PRO A 17 6.44 -17.84 -15.13
C PRO A 17 7.27 -16.69 -15.71
N LYS A 18 7.99 -16.95 -16.80
CA LYS A 18 8.81 -15.93 -17.47
C LYS A 18 7.96 -14.82 -18.08
N ILE A 19 6.76 -15.15 -18.56
CA ILE A 19 5.84 -14.23 -19.25
C ILE A 19 4.45 -14.35 -18.63
N LEU A 20 3.86 -13.20 -18.30
CA LEU A 20 2.45 -13.07 -17.92
C LEU A 20 1.68 -12.44 -19.08
N VAL A 21 0.60 -13.10 -19.48
CA VAL A 21 -0.25 -12.63 -20.59
C VAL A 21 -1.64 -12.27 -20.03
N PRO A 22 -1.81 -11.07 -19.44
CA PRO A 22 -3.12 -10.65 -18.96
C PRO A 22 -4.03 -10.28 -20.11
N ASP A 23 -5.34 -10.42 -19.87
CA ASP A 23 -6.34 -9.76 -20.70
C ASP A 23 -6.25 -8.22 -20.57
N ASN A 24 -6.84 -7.50 -21.55
CA ASN A 24 -6.94 -6.03 -21.56
C ASN A 24 -7.89 -5.50 -20.44
N LEU A 25 -7.82 -6.07 -19.27
CA LEU A 25 -8.56 -5.64 -18.09
C LEU A 25 -7.98 -4.31 -17.58
N LYS A 26 -8.81 -3.32 -17.26
CA LYS A 26 -8.36 -2.03 -16.70
C LYS A 26 -7.44 -2.17 -15.47
N ALA A 27 -7.56 -3.27 -14.73
CA ALA A 27 -6.69 -3.58 -13.60
C ALA A 27 -5.25 -3.96 -14.02
N ALA A 28 -5.06 -4.43 -15.24
CA ALA A 28 -3.77 -4.84 -15.78
C ALA A 28 -3.22 -3.84 -16.80
N VAL A 29 -4.10 -3.27 -17.65
CA VAL A 29 -3.73 -2.39 -18.76
C VAL A 29 -4.52 -1.07 -18.64
N ILE A 30 -3.82 0.06 -18.49
CA ILE A 30 -4.43 1.39 -18.41
C ILE A 30 -4.93 1.84 -19.78
N LYS A 31 -4.13 1.59 -20.84
CA LYS A 31 -4.46 1.88 -22.22
C LYS A 31 -4.06 0.70 -23.09
N ALA A 32 -5.05 0.09 -23.74
CA ALA A 32 -4.79 -0.94 -24.73
C ALA A 32 -4.39 -0.24 -26.04
N ASP A 33 -3.16 -0.45 -26.45
CA ASP A 33 -2.61 0.01 -27.74
C ASP A 33 -1.99 -1.18 -28.47
N ARG A 34 -1.98 -1.11 -29.81
CA ARG A 34 -1.44 -2.20 -30.62
C ARG A 34 0.09 -2.28 -30.55
N TYR A 35 0.75 -1.14 -30.33
CA TYR A 35 2.20 -1.02 -30.39
C TYR A 35 2.81 -0.74 -29.02
N GLU A 36 2.16 0.08 -28.19
CA GLU A 36 2.64 0.47 -26.85
C GLU A 36 1.51 0.41 -25.79
N PRO A 37 1.14 -0.80 -25.34
CA PRO A 37 0.15 -0.92 -24.28
C PRO A 37 0.69 -0.35 -22.96
N ARG A 38 -0.06 0.55 -22.33
CA ARG A 38 0.31 1.10 -21.03
C ARG A 38 -0.16 0.19 -19.91
N ILE A 39 0.77 -0.50 -19.26
CA ILE A 39 0.53 -1.41 -18.15
C ILE A 39 0.25 -0.61 -16.87
N ASN A 40 -0.54 -1.18 -15.96
CA ASN A 40 -0.76 -0.60 -14.65
C ASN A 40 0.55 -0.64 -13.84
N ASN A 41 0.95 0.48 -13.24
CA ASN A 41 2.20 0.60 -12.48
C ASN A 41 2.34 -0.47 -11.38
N VAL A 42 1.24 -0.88 -10.75
CA VAL A 42 1.28 -1.93 -9.70
C VAL A 42 1.58 -3.31 -10.29
N LEU A 43 1.08 -3.59 -11.52
CA LEU A 43 1.40 -4.83 -12.23
C LEU A 43 2.84 -4.81 -12.77
N GLU A 44 3.34 -3.66 -13.18
CA GLU A 44 4.72 -3.47 -13.58
C GLU A 44 5.68 -3.67 -12.41
N ASP A 45 5.39 -3.08 -11.24
CA ASP A 45 6.13 -3.32 -10.00
C ASP A 45 6.12 -4.81 -9.61
N PHE A 46 4.96 -5.48 -9.75
CA PHE A 46 4.84 -6.91 -9.52
C PHE A 46 5.74 -7.72 -10.46
N ALA A 47 5.71 -7.40 -11.75
CA ALA A 47 6.52 -8.08 -12.75
C ALA A 47 8.02 -7.90 -12.50
N ASN A 48 8.44 -6.68 -12.16
CA ASN A 48 9.83 -6.37 -11.80
C ASN A 48 10.28 -7.11 -10.54
N HIS A 49 9.39 -7.18 -9.51
CA HIS A 49 9.70 -7.87 -8.25
C HIS A 49 9.95 -9.37 -8.45
N TYR A 50 9.15 -10.05 -9.28
CA TYR A 50 9.28 -11.49 -9.57
C TYR A 50 10.12 -11.81 -10.81
N GLY A 51 10.61 -10.79 -11.50
CA GLY A 51 11.46 -10.93 -12.68
C GLY A 51 10.72 -11.51 -13.90
N CYS A 52 9.42 -11.29 -14.06
CA CYS A 52 8.63 -11.72 -15.22
C CYS A 52 8.35 -10.54 -16.16
N VAL A 53 7.94 -10.86 -17.38
CA VAL A 53 7.56 -9.88 -18.41
C VAL A 53 6.05 -9.91 -18.59
N VAL A 54 5.41 -8.74 -18.65
CA VAL A 54 3.98 -8.63 -18.94
C VAL A 54 3.78 -8.31 -20.40
N ILE A 55 3.10 -9.20 -21.12
CA ILE A 55 2.74 -9.03 -22.53
C ILE A 55 1.21 -9.11 -22.64
N PRO A 56 0.49 -7.98 -22.72
CA PRO A 56 -0.97 -8.00 -22.87
C PRO A 56 -1.41 -8.70 -24.16
N THR A 57 -2.60 -9.31 -24.14
CA THR A 57 -3.20 -9.88 -25.35
C THR A 57 -3.44 -8.81 -26.41
N ARG A 58 -3.31 -9.19 -27.68
CA ARG A 58 -3.53 -8.28 -28.80
C ARG A 58 -4.99 -7.83 -28.84
N VAL A 59 -5.20 -6.56 -29.17
CA VAL A 59 -6.55 -6.01 -29.35
C VAL A 59 -7.24 -6.70 -30.54
N ALA A 60 -8.49 -7.09 -30.37
CA ALA A 60 -9.34 -7.73 -31.37
C ALA A 60 -8.83 -9.10 -31.93
N HIS A 61 -8.06 -9.86 -31.13
CA HIS A 61 -7.63 -11.21 -31.45
C HIS A 61 -8.22 -12.28 -30.51
N PRO A 62 -9.48 -12.74 -30.71
CA PRO A 62 -10.14 -13.70 -29.80
C PRO A 62 -9.40 -15.03 -29.65
N LYS A 63 -8.68 -15.45 -30.68
CA LYS A 63 -7.92 -16.71 -30.68
C LYS A 63 -6.82 -16.76 -29.60
N ASP A 64 -6.29 -15.61 -29.20
CA ASP A 64 -5.26 -15.53 -28.14
C ASP A 64 -5.81 -15.94 -26.76
N LYS A 65 -7.15 -15.92 -26.58
CA LYS A 65 -7.85 -16.25 -25.34
C LYS A 65 -8.50 -17.64 -25.32
N ALA A 66 -8.64 -18.30 -26.47
CA ALA A 66 -9.44 -19.52 -26.59
C ALA A 66 -9.05 -20.62 -25.58
N LEU A 67 -7.76 -20.78 -25.26
CA LEU A 67 -7.27 -21.73 -24.28
C LEU A 67 -7.68 -21.36 -22.85
N VAL A 68 -7.61 -20.07 -22.50
CA VAL A 68 -7.99 -19.57 -21.16
C VAL A 68 -9.49 -19.70 -20.96
N GLU A 69 -10.30 -19.26 -21.92
CA GLU A 69 -11.77 -19.36 -21.88
C GLU A 69 -12.24 -20.83 -21.76
N SER A 70 -11.66 -21.72 -22.57
CA SER A 70 -11.91 -23.17 -22.47
C SER A 70 -11.51 -23.73 -21.10
N SER A 71 -10.43 -23.25 -20.51
CA SER A 71 -9.97 -23.68 -19.18
C SER A 71 -10.90 -23.18 -18.08
N VAL A 72 -11.32 -21.92 -18.14
CA VAL A 72 -12.31 -21.34 -17.20
C VAL A 72 -13.61 -22.12 -17.25
N HIS A 73 -14.13 -22.43 -18.45
CA HIS A 73 -15.35 -23.23 -18.60
C HIS A 73 -15.23 -24.62 -17.99
N ARG A 74 -14.10 -25.30 -18.20
CA ARG A 74 -13.81 -26.60 -17.59
C ARG A 74 -13.75 -26.56 -16.07
N ILE A 75 -13.10 -25.54 -15.49
CA ILE A 75 -13.06 -25.35 -14.04
C ILE A 75 -14.45 -25.09 -13.50
N TYR A 76 -15.25 -24.26 -14.19
CA TYR A 76 -16.63 -24.04 -13.77
C TYR A 76 -17.43 -25.34 -13.70
N GLN A 77 -17.35 -26.18 -14.72
CA GLN A 77 -18.06 -27.48 -14.73
C GLN A 77 -17.49 -28.50 -13.75
N ARG A 78 -16.18 -28.58 -13.60
CA ARG A 78 -15.49 -29.63 -12.83
C ARG A 78 -15.30 -29.31 -11.36
N VAL A 79 -15.27 -28.05 -10.99
CA VAL A 79 -15.07 -27.59 -9.62
C VAL A 79 -16.35 -26.93 -9.09
N TYR A 80 -16.74 -25.81 -9.64
CA TYR A 80 -17.86 -25.00 -9.11
C TYR A 80 -19.21 -25.73 -9.20
N ALA A 81 -19.55 -26.30 -10.36
CA ALA A 81 -20.84 -26.97 -10.55
C ALA A 81 -21.05 -28.17 -9.63
N ARG A 82 -19.97 -28.80 -9.17
CA ARG A 82 -20.03 -29.91 -8.20
C ARG A 82 -20.35 -29.50 -6.78
N LEU A 83 -20.13 -28.21 -6.45
CA LEU A 83 -20.40 -27.62 -5.15
C LEU A 83 -21.74 -26.89 -5.07
N ARG A 84 -22.49 -26.79 -6.18
CA ARG A 84 -23.73 -25.99 -6.27
C ARG A 84 -24.83 -26.35 -5.27
N ASN A 85 -24.85 -27.58 -4.77
CA ASN A 85 -25.87 -28.06 -3.83
C ASN A 85 -25.34 -28.07 -2.38
N HIS A 86 -24.10 -27.63 -2.12
CA HIS A 86 -23.55 -27.52 -0.78
C HIS A 86 -23.88 -26.15 -0.19
N LEU A 87 -24.27 -26.15 1.08
CA LEU A 87 -24.42 -24.94 1.88
C LEU A 87 -23.12 -24.73 2.66
N PHE A 88 -22.56 -23.52 2.55
CA PHE A 88 -21.35 -23.12 3.24
C PHE A 88 -21.69 -22.05 4.28
N PHE A 89 -21.17 -22.17 5.49
CA PHE A 89 -21.43 -21.26 6.59
C PHE A 89 -20.29 -20.27 6.80
N SER A 90 -19.14 -20.48 6.15
CA SER A 90 -18.01 -19.54 6.16
C SER A 90 -17.30 -19.49 4.80
N LEU A 91 -16.53 -18.41 4.59
CA LEU A 91 -15.71 -18.26 3.40
C LEU A 91 -14.53 -19.24 3.38
N GLU A 92 -14.02 -19.57 4.56
CA GLU A 92 -12.95 -20.54 4.77
C GLU A 92 -13.38 -21.93 4.33
N GLU A 93 -14.58 -22.36 4.73
CA GLU A 93 -15.16 -23.65 4.34
C GLU A 93 -15.34 -23.74 2.82
N LEU A 94 -15.88 -22.69 2.19
CA LEU A 94 -16.00 -22.61 0.73
C LEU A 94 -14.63 -22.71 0.04
N ASN A 95 -13.65 -21.95 0.51
CA ASN A 95 -12.30 -21.95 -0.09
C ASN A 95 -11.63 -23.33 0.06
N GLN A 96 -11.80 -24.01 1.20
CA GLN A 96 -11.28 -25.35 1.39
C GLN A 96 -11.92 -26.36 0.42
N ALA A 97 -13.24 -26.33 0.28
CA ALA A 97 -13.96 -27.19 -0.66
C ALA A 97 -13.55 -26.93 -2.12
N LEU A 98 -13.34 -25.68 -2.50
CA LEU A 98 -12.83 -25.31 -3.82
C LEU A 98 -11.41 -25.83 -4.04
N ALA A 99 -10.52 -25.72 -3.06
CA ALA A 99 -9.15 -26.22 -3.12
C ALA A 99 -9.12 -27.73 -3.30
N ASP A 100 -9.94 -28.48 -2.54
CA ASP A 100 -10.01 -29.92 -2.63
C ASP A 100 -10.54 -30.37 -4.00
N LYS A 101 -11.62 -29.77 -4.50
CA LYS A 101 -12.14 -30.06 -5.86
C LYS A 101 -11.17 -29.70 -6.97
N THR A 102 -10.40 -28.64 -6.80
CA THR A 102 -9.35 -28.25 -7.76
C THR A 102 -8.21 -29.28 -7.75
N ARG A 103 -7.80 -29.75 -6.58
CA ARG A 103 -6.80 -30.82 -6.44
C ARG A 103 -7.29 -32.11 -7.11
N ASP A 104 -8.50 -32.57 -6.81
CA ASP A 104 -9.12 -33.73 -7.44
C ASP A 104 -9.10 -33.61 -8.97
N HIS A 105 -9.47 -32.40 -9.49
CA HIS A 105 -9.46 -32.15 -10.93
C HIS A 105 -8.06 -32.22 -11.54
N ASN A 106 -7.06 -31.70 -10.86
CA ASN A 106 -5.67 -31.68 -11.34
C ASN A 106 -5.05 -33.09 -11.31
N GLN A 107 -5.40 -33.91 -10.34
CA GLN A 107 -4.94 -35.29 -10.19
C GLN A 107 -5.69 -36.27 -11.09
N THR A 108 -6.87 -35.89 -11.57
CA THR A 108 -7.64 -36.78 -12.50
C THR A 108 -6.91 -36.86 -13.85
N ARG A 109 -6.71 -38.12 -14.33
CA ARG A 109 -6.12 -38.34 -15.66
C ARG A 109 -6.89 -37.63 -16.74
N MET A 110 -6.14 -37.04 -17.67
CA MET A 110 -6.73 -36.36 -18.80
C MET A 110 -7.27 -37.35 -19.82
N GLN A 111 -8.42 -37.03 -20.43
CA GLN A 111 -9.01 -37.85 -21.48
C GLN A 111 -8.01 -38.11 -22.61
N GLN A 112 -7.84 -39.36 -23.00
CA GLN A 112 -6.91 -39.83 -24.03
C GLN A 112 -5.42 -39.50 -23.76
N LYS A 113 -5.04 -39.25 -22.50
CA LYS A 113 -3.65 -39.02 -22.11
C LYS A 113 -3.23 -39.94 -20.97
N PRO A 114 -1.98 -40.43 -20.94
CA PRO A 114 -1.48 -41.29 -19.87
C PRO A 114 -1.12 -40.54 -18.58
N TYR A 115 -1.33 -39.21 -18.51
CA TYR A 115 -0.96 -38.35 -17.39
C TYR A 115 -2.12 -37.45 -16.91
N SER A 116 -2.01 -36.99 -15.69
CA SER A 116 -2.84 -35.94 -15.09
C SER A 116 -2.26 -34.55 -15.42
N ARG A 117 -3.02 -33.49 -15.07
CA ARG A 117 -2.50 -32.11 -15.18
C ARG A 117 -1.36 -31.86 -14.22
N GLU A 118 -1.47 -32.36 -13.00
CA GLU A 118 -0.45 -32.22 -11.97
C GLU A 118 0.84 -32.93 -12.35
N GLU A 119 0.76 -34.18 -12.86
CA GLU A 119 1.94 -34.90 -13.35
C GLU A 119 2.65 -34.15 -14.46
N LYS A 120 1.92 -33.62 -15.41
CA LYS A 120 2.51 -32.82 -16.51
C LYS A 120 3.13 -31.51 -16.01
N PHE A 121 2.44 -30.80 -15.14
CA PHE A 121 2.96 -29.57 -14.53
C PHE A 121 4.27 -29.84 -13.78
N LEU A 122 4.32 -30.86 -12.94
CA LEU A 122 5.52 -31.17 -12.16
C LEU A 122 6.70 -31.60 -13.02
N ALA A 123 6.43 -32.34 -14.12
CA ALA A 123 7.47 -32.88 -14.99
C ALA A 123 8.03 -31.83 -15.97
N GLU A 124 7.17 -31.01 -16.57
CA GLU A 124 7.54 -30.15 -17.70
C GLU A 124 7.56 -28.65 -17.35
N GLU A 125 6.56 -28.17 -16.57
CA GLU A 125 6.36 -26.75 -16.39
C GLU A 125 7.08 -26.21 -15.13
N LYS A 126 6.95 -26.89 -14.01
CA LYS A 126 7.54 -26.47 -12.73
C LYS A 126 9.07 -26.23 -12.79
N PRO A 127 9.88 -27.07 -13.48
CA PRO A 127 11.31 -26.81 -13.61
C PRO A 127 11.66 -25.56 -14.41
N THR A 128 10.72 -25.03 -15.20
CA THR A 128 10.94 -23.82 -16.03
C THR A 128 10.56 -22.52 -15.29
N LEU A 129 9.86 -22.62 -14.15
CA LEU A 129 9.48 -21.48 -13.35
C LEU A 129 10.72 -20.85 -12.71
N ARG A 130 10.70 -19.52 -12.57
CA ARG A 130 11.70 -18.79 -11.80
C ARG A 130 11.44 -18.96 -10.31
N PRO A 131 12.47 -19.07 -9.48
CA PRO A 131 12.29 -19.10 -8.03
C PRO A 131 11.62 -17.83 -7.54
N LEU A 132 10.79 -17.96 -6.51
CA LEU A 132 10.14 -16.80 -5.89
C LEU A 132 11.16 -15.97 -5.10
N SER A 133 10.93 -14.66 -5.05
CA SER A 133 11.66 -13.76 -4.16
C SER A 133 11.46 -14.17 -2.70
N GLN A 134 12.51 -14.04 -1.88
CA GLN A 134 12.42 -14.30 -0.44
C GLN A 134 11.51 -13.30 0.29
N THR A 135 11.37 -12.09 -0.27
CA THR A 135 10.48 -11.07 0.27
C THR A 135 9.14 -11.11 -0.45
N PRO A 136 8.00 -11.12 0.27
CA PRO A 136 6.69 -11.05 -0.36
C PRO A 136 6.49 -9.72 -1.08
N PHE A 137 5.72 -9.75 -2.16
CA PHE A 137 5.38 -8.53 -2.90
C PHE A 137 4.43 -7.64 -2.09
N GLU A 138 4.83 -6.40 -1.88
CA GLU A 138 3.99 -5.40 -1.25
C GLU A 138 3.38 -4.46 -2.30
N ILE A 139 2.03 -4.35 -2.32
CA ILE A 139 1.32 -3.49 -3.25
C ILE A 139 1.59 -2.02 -2.88
N LYS A 140 2.17 -1.28 -3.82
CA LYS A 140 2.38 0.17 -3.72
C LYS A 140 1.31 0.92 -4.51
N TYR A 141 0.91 2.04 -4.00
CA TYR A 141 0.01 2.99 -4.66
C TYR A 141 0.74 4.31 -4.85
N TYR A 142 0.43 4.98 -5.94
CA TYR A 142 1.09 6.22 -6.36
C TYR A 142 0.06 7.32 -6.54
N CYS A 143 0.36 8.51 -6.05
CA CYS A 143 -0.39 9.71 -6.38
C CYS A 143 0.51 10.94 -6.29
N GLU A 144 0.11 12.01 -6.98
CA GLU A 144 0.77 13.31 -6.90
C GLU A 144 -0.14 14.28 -6.15
N LEU A 145 0.40 14.97 -5.17
CA LEU A 145 -0.30 15.97 -4.37
C LEU A 145 0.58 17.20 -4.21
N LYS A 146 -0.03 18.33 -3.89
CA LYS A 146 0.67 19.56 -3.54
C LYS A 146 0.80 19.68 -2.03
N VAL A 147 1.98 20.04 -1.53
CA VAL A 147 2.18 20.34 -0.11
C VAL A 147 1.44 21.65 0.21
N ALA A 148 0.49 21.56 1.15
CA ALA A 148 -0.35 22.68 1.54
C ALA A 148 0.40 23.68 2.44
N GLN A 149 -0.20 24.85 2.70
CA GLN A 149 0.38 25.91 3.53
C GLN A 149 0.63 25.49 4.99
N ASN A 150 -0.12 24.50 5.46
CA ASN A 150 0.09 23.87 6.79
C ASN A 150 1.17 22.78 6.79
N ASN A 151 2.10 22.80 5.83
CA ASN A 151 3.17 21.82 5.61
C ASN A 151 2.71 20.35 5.60
N CYS A 152 1.49 20.07 5.16
CA CYS A 152 0.94 18.72 5.06
C CYS A 152 0.51 18.39 3.63
N ILE A 153 0.46 17.09 3.34
CA ILE A 153 -0.30 16.53 2.22
C ILE A 153 -1.57 15.86 2.77
N TYR A 154 -2.67 15.96 2.03
CA TYR A 154 -3.91 15.27 2.37
C TYR A 154 -4.09 14.03 1.52
N LEU A 155 -3.97 12.84 2.11
CA LEU A 155 -4.24 11.59 1.43
C LEU A 155 -5.73 11.26 1.52
N GLY A 156 -6.49 11.62 0.49
CA GLY A 156 -7.95 11.53 0.47
C GLY A 156 -8.50 10.12 0.73
N ARG A 157 -7.77 9.07 0.33
CA ARG A 157 -8.15 7.68 0.59
C ARG A 157 -8.18 7.35 2.09
N ASP A 158 -7.30 7.95 2.86
CA ASP A 158 -7.18 7.73 4.30
C ASP A 158 -7.92 8.79 5.10
N LYS A 159 -8.34 9.88 4.43
CA LYS A 159 -8.86 11.09 5.07
C LYS A 159 -7.89 11.65 6.12
N HIS A 160 -6.57 11.54 5.88
CA HIS A 160 -5.54 11.87 6.85
C HIS A 160 -4.51 12.84 6.26
N TYR A 161 -3.95 13.70 7.12
CA TYR A 161 -2.92 14.67 6.80
C TYR A 161 -1.56 14.17 7.30
N TYR A 162 -0.54 14.19 6.43
CA TYR A 162 0.83 13.82 6.75
C TYR A 162 1.76 15.00 6.55
N SER A 163 2.56 15.32 7.56
CA SER A 163 3.47 16.46 7.50
C SER A 163 4.67 16.22 6.57
N VAL A 164 5.15 17.28 6.00
CA VAL A 164 6.34 17.34 5.15
C VAL A 164 7.20 18.49 5.67
N PRO A 165 8.54 18.45 5.59
CA PRO A 165 9.36 19.57 6.01
C PRO A 165 8.88 20.90 5.41
N PHE A 166 8.77 21.94 6.23
CA PHE A 166 8.15 23.23 5.88
C PHE A 166 8.75 23.88 4.62
N ARG A 167 10.03 23.62 4.31
CA ARG A 167 10.73 24.09 3.11
C ARG A 167 10.10 23.62 1.79
N TYR A 168 9.23 22.61 1.83
CA TYR A 168 8.56 22.07 0.65
C TYR A 168 7.12 22.59 0.46
N ILE A 169 6.68 23.54 1.28
CA ILE A 169 5.35 24.17 1.13
C ILE A 169 5.16 24.69 -0.29
N GLY A 170 4.01 24.41 -0.88
CA GLY A 170 3.64 24.84 -2.22
C GLY A 170 4.20 23.98 -3.37
N GLN A 171 5.13 23.07 -3.10
CA GLN A 171 5.73 22.20 -4.12
C GLN A 171 4.86 20.97 -4.39
N LYS A 172 5.04 20.38 -5.59
CA LYS A 172 4.45 19.07 -5.93
C LYS A 172 5.25 17.96 -5.25
N ALA A 173 4.55 17.00 -4.69
CA ALA A 173 5.10 15.82 -4.06
C ALA A 173 4.53 14.55 -4.72
N SER A 174 5.40 13.58 -4.98
CA SER A 174 5.02 12.22 -5.38
C SER A 174 4.91 11.35 -4.14
N ILE A 175 3.74 10.79 -3.92
CA ILE A 175 3.44 9.96 -2.75
C ILE A 175 3.39 8.50 -3.16
N VAL A 176 4.18 7.69 -2.47
CA VAL A 176 4.15 6.22 -2.58
C VAL A 176 3.66 5.67 -1.25
N TYR A 177 2.55 4.96 -1.28
CA TYR A 177 2.01 4.40 -0.04
C TYR A 177 1.63 2.93 -0.18
N THR A 178 1.89 2.19 0.89
CA THR A 178 1.59 0.77 1.03
C THR A 178 0.42 0.58 2.00
N ARG A 179 0.24 -0.60 2.51
CA ARG A 179 -0.74 -0.86 3.58
C ARG A 179 -0.34 -0.19 4.91
N THR A 180 0.95 -0.06 5.17
CA THR A 180 1.50 0.33 6.48
C THR A 180 2.24 1.66 6.47
N LEU A 181 2.77 2.09 5.34
CA LEU A 181 3.66 3.24 5.21
C LEU A 181 3.18 4.22 4.16
N VAL A 182 3.49 5.50 4.37
CA VAL A 182 3.36 6.59 3.41
C VAL A 182 4.73 7.24 3.25
N LYS A 183 5.29 7.19 2.05
CA LYS A 183 6.55 7.85 1.67
C LYS A 183 6.25 9.03 0.76
N ILE A 184 6.80 10.18 1.06
CA ILE A 184 6.57 11.42 0.35
C ILE A 184 7.89 11.86 -0.28
N TYR A 185 7.90 12.02 -1.59
CA TYR A 185 9.06 12.46 -2.37
C TYR A 185 8.80 13.84 -2.94
N VAL A 186 9.79 14.73 -2.83
CA VAL A 186 9.76 16.06 -3.44
C VAL A 186 11.00 16.22 -4.29
N LYS A 187 10.83 16.60 -5.57
CA LYS A 187 11.93 16.69 -6.55
C LYS A 187 12.78 15.39 -6.67
N GLY A 188 12.16 14.23 -6.47
CA GLY A 188 12.84 12.93 -6.53
C GLY A 188 13.53 12.50 -5.23
N GLU A 189 13.65 13.36 -4.23
CA GLU A 189 14.23 13.05 -2.93
C GLU A 189 13.16 12.62 -1.92
N LEU A 190 13.47 11.65 -1.04
CA LEU A 190 12.61 11.23 0.05
C LEU A 190 12.54 12.34 1.11
N ALA A 191 11.41 13.05 1.15
CA ALA A 191 11.19 14.16 2.06
C ALA A 191 10.63 13.73 3.42
N ALA A 192 9.78 12.69 3.46
CA ALA A 192 9.17 12.18 4.69
C ALA A 192 8.74 10.72 4.56
N THR A 193 8.72 10.02 5.69
CA THR A 193 8.12 8.68 5.83
C THR A 193 7.24 8.67 7.07
N HIS A 194 6.00 8.20 6.91
CA HIS A 194 5.03 8.09 8.00
C HIS A 194 4.46 6.69 8.09
N VAL A 195 4.11 6.26 9.28
CA VAL A 195 3.21 5.13 9.48
C VAL A 195 1.82 5.53 8.99
N ARG A 196 1.21 4.69 8.16
CA ARG A 196 -0.09 4.96 7.57
C ARG A 196 -1.20 4.92 8.62
N ASN A 197 -2.06 5.94 8.61
CA ASN A 197 -3.21 6.05 9.51
C ASN A 197 -4.49 6.16 8.68
N TYR A 198 -5.51 5.38 9.04
CA TYR A 198 -6.81 5.34 8.34
C TYR A 198 -7.90 6.16 9.05
N LYS A 199 -7.55 6.83 10.14
CA LYS A 199 -8.47 7.71 10.86
C LYS A 199 -8.25 9.16 10.42
N TYR A 200 -9.34 9.92 10.34
CA TYR A 200 -9.23 11.36 10.12
C TYR A 200 -8.34 12.01 11.18
N GLY A 201 -7.43 12.86 10.75
CA GLY A 201 -6.51 13.58 11.65
C GLY A 201 -5.21 13.98 10.98
N TYR A 202 -4.22 14.26 11.81
CA TYR A 202 -2.90 14.73 11.42
C TYR A 202 -1.82 13.85 12.04
N THR A 203 -0.83 13.49 11.23
CA THR A 203 0.44 12.93 11.70
C THR A 203 1.53 13.94 11.40
N THR A 204 2.01 14.65 12.43
CA THR A 204 3.01 15.70 12.30
C THR A 204 4.29 15.28 13.01
N LEU A 205 5.41 15.29 12.26
CA LEU A 205 6.74 15.13 12.83
C LEU A 205 7.27 16.51 13.23
N ARG A 206 7.83 16.59 14.43
CA ARG A 206 8.36 17.86 15.00
C ARG A 206 9.43 18.50 14.10
N GLU A 207 10.30 17.69 13.52
CA GLU A 207 11.35 18.12 12.60
C GLU A 207 10.84 18.76 11.29
N HIS A 208 9.58 18.54 10.95
CA HIS A 208 8.93 19.12 9.77
C HIS A 208 8.44 20.55 10.00
N LEU A 209 8.35 21.00 11.25
CA LEU A 209 7.87 22.33 11.60
C LEU A 209 8.99 23.37 11.48
N CYS A 210 8.65 24.61 11.15
CA CYS A 210 9.61 25.70 11.24
C CYS A 210 9.99 25.98 12.70
N SER A 211 11.14 26.60 12.92
CA SER A 211 11.68 26.88 14.26
C SER A 211 10.68 27.58 15.17
N THR A 212 9.93 28.55 14.66
CA THR A 212 8.89 29.28 15.39
C THR A 212 7.78 28.35 15.92
N HIS A 213 7.32 27.40 15.07
CA HIS A 213 6.30 26.44 15.48
C HIS A 213 6.86 25.35 16.42
N GLN A 214 8.11 24.96 16.26
CA GLN A 214 8.79 24.04 17.17
C GLN A 214 8.87 24.66 18.56
N HIS A 215 9.30 25.92 18.67
CA HIS A 215 9.31 26.67 19.93
C HIS A 215 7.92 26.82 20.55
N TYR A 216 6.87 26.96 19.72
CA TYR A 216 5.51 27.01 20.23
C TYR A 216 5.05 25.72 20.87
N LEU A 217 5.44 24.55 20.31
CA LEU A 217 5.13 23.22 20.87
C LEU A 217 5.93 22.92 22.15
N ASP A 218 7.08 23.56 22.35
CA ASP A 218 7.89 23.38 23.54
C ASP A 218 7.36 24.17 24.76
N ARG A 219 6.35 25.01 24.55
CA ARG A 219 5.70 25.75 25.61
C ARG A 219 4.92 24.82 26.51
N SER A 220 5.42 24.63 27.70
CA SER A 220 4.75 23.95 28.80
C SER A 220 4.92 24.78 30.08
N PRO A 221 4.11 24.58 31.11
CA PRO A 221 4.34 25.21 32.40
C PRO A 221 5.76 24.99 32.90
N GLU A 222 6.28 23.76 32.75
CA GLU A 222 7.64 23.39 33.16
C GLU A 222 8.72 24.14 32.39
N TYR A 223 8.52 24.33 31.09
CA TYR A 223 9.43 25.12 30.27
C TYR A 223 9.58 26.57 30.78
N TYR A 224 8.45 27.23 31.08
CA TYR A 224 8.47 28.59 31.56
C TYR A 224 9.02 28.67 32.99
N ILE A 225 8.68 27.74 33.88
CA ILE A 225 9.18 27.66 35.25
C ILE A 225 10.72 27.48 35.25
N ASN A 226 11.24 26.55 34.46
CA ASN A 226 12.67 26.31 34.36
C ASN A 226 13.42 27.54 33.81
N LYS A 227 12.91 28.13 32.74
CA LYS A 227 13.50 29.33 32.12
C LYS A 227 13.45 30.55 33.07
N ALA A 228 12.42 30.69 33.84
CA ALA A 228 12.33 31.73 34.87
C ALA A 228 13.35 31.52 35.99
N LYS A 229 13.52 30.27 36.43
CA LYS A 229 14.48 29.89 37.47
C LYS A 229 15.94 30.19 37.08
N GLU A 230 16.26 30.05 35.76
CA GLU A 230 17.58 30.43 35.22
C GLU A 230 17.85 31.96 35.20
N ARG A 231 16.77 32.78 35.18
CA ARG A 231 16.88 34.21 35.10
C ARG A 231 16.90 34.91 36.46
N SER A 232 15.89 34.69 37.30
CA SER A 232 15.84 35.19 38.68
C SER A 232 14.83 34.44 39.55
N GLN A 233 15.06 34.48 40.86
CA GLN A 233 14.18 33.84 41.86
C GLN A 233 12.80 34.54 41.90
N GLU A 234 12.75 35.85 41.73
CA GLU A 234 11.51 36.63 41.75
C GLU A 234 10.62 36.24 40.55
N LEU A 235 11.25 36.12 39.35
CA LEU A 235 10.55 35.74 38.15
C LEU A 235 10.04 34.30 38.23
N TYR A 236 10.80 33.40 38.86
CA TYR A 236 10.37 32.03 39.14
C TYR A 236 9.10 31.99 39.98
N VAL A 237 9.08 32.71 41.12
CA VAL A 237 7.91 32.76 42.00
C VAL A 237 6.69 33.33 41.29
N LEU A 238 6.89 34.39 40.50
CA LEU A 238 5.81 35.01 39.73
C LEU A 238 5.20 34.04 38.70
N ILE A 239 6.04 33.35 37.94
CA ILE A 239 5.59 32.41 36.89
C ILE A 239 4.92 31.19 37.53
N GLU A 240 5.46 30.67 38.63
CA GLU A 240 4.82 29.58 39.36
C GLU A 240 3.43 29.97 39.90
N THR A 241 3.28 31.20 40.35
CA THR A 241 2.00 31.72 40.81
C THR A 241 0.99 31.87 39.66
N ILE A 242 1.44 32.29 38.47
CA ILE A 242 0.59 32.41 37.29
C ILE A 242 0.02 31.03 36.88
N PHE A 243 0.84 29.97 36.90
CA PHE A 243 0.36 28.61 36.57
C PHE A 243 -0.46 27.93 37.67
N LYS A 244 -0.53 28.46 38.86
CA LYS A 244 -1.47 28.04 39.91
C LYS A 244 -2.89 28.58 39.72
N THR A 245 -3.09 29.54 38.82
CA THR A 245 -4.43 30.02 38.42
C THR A 245 -5.11 29.01 37.49
N ASN A 246 -6.44 28.84 37.63
CA ASN A 246 -7.20 27.88 36.82
C ASN A 246 -7.53 28.38 35.39
N ASP A 247 -6.71 29.23 34.80
CA ASP A 247 -6.87 29.72 33.43
C ASP A 247 -6.36 28.72 32.40
N THR A 248 -6.84 28.86 31.15
CA THR A 248 -6.39 28.01 30.06
C THR A 248 -4.89 28.22 29.77
N PRO A 249 -4.09 27.14 29.67
CA PRO A 249 -2.63 27.26 29.55
C PRO A 249 -2.15 28.16 28.41
N GLU A 250 -2.86 28.20 27.26
CA GLU A 250 -2.48 29.04 26.11
C GLU A 250 -2.52 30.54 26.40
N LEU A 251 -3.48 31.00 27.24
CA LEU A 251 -3.54 32.40 27.67
C LEU A 251 -2.39 32.74 28.61
N LEU A 252 -2.04 31.83 29.49
CA LEU A 252 -0.93 31.97 30.42
C LEU A 252 0.42 32.03 29.69
N TYR A 253 0.61 31.27 28.62
CA TYR A 253 1.85 31.27 27.82
C TYR A 253 2.13 32.66 27.22
N LYS A 254 1.12 33.35 26.65
CA LYS A 254 1.28 34.71 26.14
C LYS A 254 1.71 35.69 27.23
N ARG A 255 1.14 35.54 28.43
CA ARG A 255 1.49 36.38 29.59
C ARG A 255 2.93 36.11 30.02
N CYS A 256 3.34 34.85 30.10
CA CYS A 256 4.71 34.46 30.41
C CYS A 256 5.72 34.95 29.39
N ASP A 257 5.39 34.90 28.07
CA ASP A 257 6.25 35.48 27.00
C ASP A 257 6.51 36.97 27.21
N GLY A 258 5.46 37.72 27.56
CA GLY A 258 5.60 39.16 27.84
C GLY A 258 6.45 39.48 29.07
N LEU A 259 6.48 38.60 30.07
CA LEU A 259 7.31 38.77 31.25
C LEU A 259 8.77 38.33 31.05
N MET A 260 9.01 37.48 30.04
CA MET A 260 10.33 36.94 29.69
C MET A 260 11.02 37.65 28.50
N SER A 261 10.33 38.55 27.82
CA SER A 261 10.92 39.40 26.80
C SER A 261 11.77 40.52 27.41
#